data_8adef2e038cfecc3cfa37c67f8856570
#
_entry.id   8adef2e038cfecc3cfa37c67f8856570
#
_cell.length_a   1.000
_cell.length_b   1.000
_cell.length_c   1.000
_cell.angle_alpha   90.00
_cell.angle_beta   90.00
_cell.angle_gamma   90.00
#
_symmetry.space_group_name_H-M   'P 1'
#
loop_
_entity.id
_entity.type
_entity.pdbx_description
1 polymer ?
#
loop_
_entity_poly.entity_id
_entity_poly.type
_entity_poly.pdbx_seq_one_letter_code
_entity_poly.pdbx_strand_id
1 'polypeptide(L)'
;MGVAGVAIDTVEDMARLFDGIALDRTTVSMTMNGAVLPIMAAFVVAAEEQGVPPERIGGTIQNDILKEYMVRNTWIFEPEPSMRIVADVALWLARHAPRFNALSVSGYHFQEAGADAVLELALTLSNGRAYVDTLAARGMPADEACSRLSFFFGVGSDFYTEIAKLRAARLLWTEIAHACGARSARACALRMHCQTSGWSLTAQEPENNIVRVTAQAMAAAFGGTQSLHTNAYDEALALPSAAAARLARNTQLILQHETGLCDTVDPWAGSYMMESLTDGIATRVRAELAAIDAQGGVIAAIESGWVKRRLLHAAAETQAQVDSGRRTVVGVNRYVASDPTDAFMVREMDGRHVRAGQMRRIAAVKAARDPARVATALRRLADAARDGAGNLLALAIDCMRARATVGECTRALESVWPRHAAAVDANGEGAYGDHRRGDAAWRAATGRVGRLARRTGRRPRIVIAKLGQDGHDRGAAVVAAALEDAGFDVLRLPLFQQPASVAAAAQAHGADIVGISSLSGAHLELVEGLLDELALHRAGMPVVLGGIFPAADARHLKAKGIAATFGPGTPLDAIAQALCACIEQARCARPADGAS
;
A
#
# COMPACT_ATOMS: atom_id res chain seq x y z
N MET A 1 11.99 -3.78 -12.70
CA MET A 1 11.12 -4.51 -13.63
C MET A 1 11.16 -6.00 -13.33
N GLY A 2 10.02 -6.69 -13.42
CA GLY A 2 9.95 -8.13 -13.25
C GLY A 2 9.86 -8.62 -11.80
N VAL A 3 9.66 -7.73 -10.85
CA VAL A 3 9.56 -8.09 -9.41
C VAL A 3 8.10 -8.17 -8.96
N ALA A 4 7.23 -7.30 -9.46
CA ALA A 4 5.80 -7.29 -9.14
C ALA A 4 4.99 -6.63 -10.26
N GLY A 5 3.72 -7.04 -10.42
CA GLY A 5 2.80 -6.52 -11.40
C GLY A 5 3.10 -6.94 -12.85
N VAL A 6 2.41 -6.30 -13.81
CA VAL A 6 2.58 -6.53 -15.25
C VAL A 6 3.39 -5.38 -15.85
N ALA A 7 4.42 -5.70 -16.64
CA ALA A 7 5.27 -4.70 -17.29
C ALA A 7 4.56 -4.13 -18.52
N ILE A 8 4.01 -2.93 -18.38
CA ILE A 8 3.38 -2.15 -19.45
C ILE A 8 4.17 -0.86 -19.64
N ASP A 9 4.94 -0.79 -20.71
CA ASP A 9 5.73 0.38 -21.08
C ASP A 9 5.27 1.01 -22.38
N THR A 10 4.52 0.26 -23.21
CA THR A 10 4.13 0.65 -24.57
C THR A 10 2.67 0.24 -24.86
N VAL A 11 2.11 0.76 -25.94
CA VAL A 11 0.78 0.35 -26.44
C VAL A 11 0.80 -1.12 -26.84
N GLU A 12 1.90 -1.62 -27.40
CA GLU A 12 2.06 -3.03 -27.81
C GLU A 12 1.98 -3.97 -26.60
N ASP A 13 2.54 -3.56 -25.44
CA ASP A 13 2.39 -4.33 -24.21
C ASP A 13 0.91 -4.38 -23.76
N MET A 14 0.22 -3.25 -23.84
CA MET A 14 -1.21 -3.16 -23.52
C MET A 14 -2.07 -3.98 -24.48
N ALA A 15 -1.82 -3.88 -25.78
CA ALA A 15 -2.50 -4.68 -26.79
C ALA A 15 -2.30 -6.17 -26.55
N ARG A 16 -1.09 -6.58 -26.20
CA ARG A 16 -0.78 -7.97 -25.85
C ARG A 16 -1.51 -8.45 -24.59
N LEU A 17 -1.63 -7.57 -23.56
CA LEU A 17 -2.36 -7.90 -22.34
C LEU A 17 -3.84 -8.22 -22.61
N PHE A 18 -4.44 -7.49 -23.54
CA PHE A 18 -5.85 -7.62 -23.90
C PHE A 18 -6.10 -8.39 -25.21
N ASP A 19 -5.09 -9.09 -25.71
CA ASP A 19 -5.23 -9.93 -26.91
C ASP A 19 -6.30 -11.02 -26.69
N GLY A 20 -7.25 -11.12 -27.63
CA GLY A 20 -8.38 -12.04 -27.55
C GLY A 20 -9.49 -11.66 -26.56
N ILE A 21 -9.37 -10.54 -25.84
CA ILE A 21 -10.40 -10.06 -24.91
C ILE A 21 -11.28 -9.02 -25.60
N ALA A 22 -12.58 -9.28 -25.70
CA ALA A 22 -13.55 -8.37 -26.30
C ALA A 22 -13.84 -7.17 -25.38
N LEU A 23 -13.12 -6.07 -25.54
CA LEU A 23 -13.18 -4.89 -24.65
C LEU A 23 -14.52 -4.13 -24.70
N ASP A 24 -15.34 -4.36 -25.71
CA ASP A 24 -16.70 -3.82 -25.81
C ASP A 24 -17.74 -4.60 -24.99
N ARG A 25 -17.40 -5.82 -24.55
CA ARG A 25 -18.28 -6.72 -23.78
C ARG A 25 -17.76 -7.04 -22.40
N THR A 26 -16.48 -6.75 -22.14
CA THR A 26 -15.81 -7.05 -20.88
C THR A 26 -15.53 -5.74 -20.15
N THR A 27 -15.89 -5.67 -18.86
CA THR A 27 -15.48 -4.56 -18.00
C THR A 27 -14.05 -4.81 -17.47
N VAL A 28 -13.22 -3.78 -17.52
CA VAL A 28 -11.81 -3.86 -17.09
C VAL A 28 -11.62 -3.07 -15.80
N SER A 29 -11.02 -3.71 -14.79
CA SER A 29 -10.63 -3.02 -13.57
C SER A 29 -9.10 -2.94 -13.47
N MET A 30 -8.58 -1.71 -13.34
CA MET A 30 -7.15 -1.45 -13.28
C MET A 30 -6.77 -0.69 -12.01
N THR A 31 -5.79 -1.23 -11.27
CA THR A 31 -5.24 -0.56 -10.10
C THR A 31 -3.97 0.19 -10.51
N MET A 32 -4.10 1.50 -10.69
CA MET A 32 -3.00 2.40 -11.01
C MET A 32 -3.30 3.81 -10.51
N ASN A 33 -2.28 4.51 -10.03
CA ASN A 33 -2.40 5.83 -9.41
C ASN A 33 -1.34 6.79 -9.97
N GLY A 34 -0.09 6.77 -9.52
CA GLY A 34 0.94 7.70 -10.01
C GLY A 34 1.16 7.65 -11.52
N ALA A 35 1.09 6.48 -12.14
CA ALA A 35 1.27 6.29 -13.59
C ALA A 35 -0.05 6.26 -14.38
N VAL A 36 -1.16 6.70 -13.78
CA VAL A 36 -2.50 6.58 -14.38
C VAL A 36 -2.60 7.19 -15.77
N LEU A 37 -1.97 8.35 -15.98
CA LEU A 37 -2.10 9.12 -17.22
C LEU A 37 -1.60 8.34 -18.45
N PRO A 38 -0.33 7.91 -18.53
CA PRO A 38 0.16 7.18 -19.70
C PRO A 38 -0.41 5.77 -19.81
N ILE A 39 -0.73 5.10 -18.70
CA ILE A 39 -1.31 3.75 -18.73
C ILE A 39 -2.74 3.79 -19.25
N MET A 40 -3.59 4.73 -18.79
CA MET A 40 -4.94 4.89 -19.32
C MET A 40 -4.92 5.29 -20.79
N ALA A 41 -4.00 6.16 -21.20
CA ALA A 41 -3.81 6.52 -22.60
C ALA A 41 -3.45 5.30 -23.46
N ALA A 42 -2.54 4.44 -22.99
CA ALA A 42 -2.17 3.21 -23.69
C ALA A 42 -3.37 2.24 -23.81
N PHE A 43 -4.21 2.14 -22.77
CA PHE A 43 -5.41 1.31 -22.79
C PHE A 43 -6.44 1.80 -23.82
N VAL A 44 -6.68 3.12 -23.88
CA VAL A 44 -7.59 3.72 -24.87
C VAL A 44 -7.10 3.41 -26.28
N VAL A 45 -5.80 3.63 -26.58
CA VAL A 45 -5.23 3.36 -27.90
C VAL A 45 -5.28 1.88 -28.26
N ALA A 46 -4.98 0.98 -27.32
CA ALA A 46 -5.08 -0.47 -27.55
C ALA A 46 -6.51 -0.90 -27.86
N ALA A 47 -7.51 -0.31 -27.21
CA ALA A 47 -8.92 -0.55 -27.50
C ALA A 47 -9.32 -0.03 -28.89
N GLU A 48 -8.89 1.19 -29.26
CA GLU A 48 -9.11 1.75 -30.60
C GLU A 48 -8.50 0.86 -31.69
N GLU A 49 -7.31 0.31 -31.47
CA GLU A 49 -6.64 -0.60 -32.43
C GLU A 49 -7.33 -1.96 -32.55
N GLN A 50 -8.07 -2.38 -31.52
CA GLN A 50 -8.98 -3.53 -31.60
C GLN A 50 -10.32 -3.19 -32.29
N GLY A 51 -10.54 -1.96 -32.76
CA GLY A 51 -11.78 -1.49 -33.33
C GLY A 51 -12.88 -1.15 -32.32
N VAL A 52 -12.51 -0.98 -31.04
CA VAL A 52 -13.42 -0.62 -29.96
C VAL A 52 -13.27 0.88 -29.64
N PRO A 53 -14.23 1.73 -30.00
CA PRO A 53 -14.15 3.16 -29.72
C PRO A 53 -14.33 3.42 -28.20
N PRO A 54 -13.85 4.57 -27.70
CA PRO A 54 -13.86 4.90 -26.26
C PRO A 54 -15.27 4.82 -25.62
N GLU A 55 -16.33 5.14 -26.34
CA GLU A 55 -17.70 5.12 -25.84
C GLU A 55 -18.18 3.70 -25.49
N ARG A 56 -17.55 2.69 -26.05
CA ARG A 56 -17.91 1.28 -25.85
C ARG A 56 -17.07 0.59 -24.77
N ILE A 57 -15.94 1.13 -24.39
CA ILE A 57 -15.15 0.59 -23.27
C ILE A 57 -15.86 0.85 -21.93
N GLY A 58 -15.75 -0.11 -21.02
CA GLY A 58 -16.33 0.00 -19.68
C GLY A 58 -15.39 -0.57 -18.62
N GLY A 59 -15.45 -0.03 -17.43
CA GLY A 59 -14.60 -0.51 -16.36
C GLY A 59 -14.42 0.46 -15.20
N THR A 60 -13.36 0.27 -14.45
CA THR A 60 -12.98 1.12 -13.32
C THR A 60 -11.47 1.28 -13.27
N ILE A 61 -10.99 2.49 -13.02
CA ILE A 61 -9.61 2.73 -12.57
C ILE A 61 -9.62 3.24 -11.15
N GLN A 62 -8.58 2.92 -10.39
CA GLN A 62 -8.48 3.41 -9.01
C GLN A 62 -8.26 4.91 -8.98
N ASN A 63 -7.22 5.42 -9.63
CA ASN A 63 -6.93 6.85 -9.79
C ASN A 63 -7.00 7.66 -8.47
N ASP A 64 -6.74 6.99 -7.33
CA ASP A 64 -6.76 7.56 -5.98
C ASP A 64 -5.34 7.93 -5.57
N ILE A 65 -4.91 9.13 -5.94
CA ILE A 65 -3.54 9.57 -5.69
C ILE A 65 -3.30 10.01 -4.25
N LEU A 66 -4.31 10.53 -3.54
CA LEU A 66 -4.15 11.03 -2.18
C LEU A 66 -3.69 9.93 -1.22
N LYS A 67 -4.27 8.73 -1.34
CA LYS A 67 -3.83 7.58 -0.52
C LYS A 67 -2.37 7.19 -0.76
N GLU A 68 -1.81 7.48 -1.94
CA GLU A 68 -0.42 7.15 -2.24
C GLU A 68 0.56 7.94 -1.38
N TYR A 69 0.24 9.21 -1.10
CA TYR A 69 1.04 10.04 -0.19
C TYR A 69 0.91 9.60 1.28
N MET A 70 -0.21 8.94 1.61
CA MET A 70 -0.50 8.49 2.97
C MET A 70 0.15 7.13 3.30
N VAL A 71 0.03 6.13 2.37
CA VAL A 71 0.32 4.71 2.72
C VAL A 71 1.00 3.87 1.64
N ARG A 72 0.80 4.14 0.33
CA ARG A 72 1.26 3.22 -0.75
C ARG A 72 2.56 3.64 -1.43
N ASN A 73 2.87 4.93 -1.41
CA ASN A 73 4.12 5.51 -1.91
C ASN A 73 4.38 5.29 -3.42
N THR A 74 3.32 5.11 -4.23
CA THR A 74 3.43 4.98 -5.70
C THR A 74 3.06 6.29 -6.43
N TRP A 75 3.43 7.39 -5.87
CA TRP A 75 3.34 8.74 -6.44
C TRP A 75 4.52 9.04 -7.36
N ILE A 76 4.36 10.04 -8.24
CA ILE A 76 5.44 10.58 -9.09
C ILE A 76 5.64 12.07 -8.79
N PHE A 77 4.58 12.87 -8.85
CA PHE A 77 4.62 14.32 -8.69
C PHE A 77 4.06 14.73 -7.32
N GLU A 78 4.21 16.02 -6.99
CA GLU A 78 3.60 16.63 -5.81
C GLU A 78 2.06 16.54 -5.85
N PRO A 79 1.36 16.74 -4.71
CA PRO A 79 -0.10 16.59 -4.64
C PRO A 79 -0.86 17.43 -5.66
N GLU A 80 -0.53 18.71 -5.84
CA GLU A 80 -1.25 19.60 -6.74
C GLU A 80 -1.20 19.16 -8.22
N PRO A 81 -0.04 18.92 -8.86
CA PRO A 81 0.01 18.36 -10.22
C PRO A 81 -0.70 17.02 -10.34
N SER A 82 -0.59 16.18 -9.32
CA SER A 82 -1.24 14.86 -9.30
C SER A 82 -2.77 14.99 -9.27
N MET A 83 -3.33 15.90 -8.49
CA MET A 83 -4.77 16.18 -8.46
C MET A 83 -5.25 16.72 -9.80
N ARG A 84 -4.44 17.51 -10.50
CA ARG A 84 -4.75 17.93 -11.87
C ARG A 84 -4.83 16.74 -12.83
N ILE A 85 -3.87 15.80 -12.77
CA ILE A 85 -3.90 14.58 -13.58
C ILE A 85 -5.17 13.78 -13.30
N VAL A 86 -5.51 13.56 -12.02
CA VAL A 86 -6.74 12.86 -11.61
C VAL A 86 -7.99 13.50 -12.24
N ALA A 87 -8.09 14.82 -12.14
CA ALA A 87 -9.22 15.55 -12.68
C ALA A 87 -9.29 15.48 -14.22
N ASP A 88 -8.17 15.65 -14.92
CA ASP A 88 -8.11 15.58 -16.38
C ASP A 88 -8.53 14.19 -16.90
N VAL A 89 -8.08 13.12 -16.22
CA VAL A 89 -8.50 11.75 -16.52
C VAL A 89 -9.99 11.57 -16.31
N ALA A 90 -10.53 12.04 -15.17
CA ALA A 90 -11.95 11.91 -14.86
C ALA A 90 -12.84 12.69 -15.83
N LEU A 91 -12.46 13.93 -16.17
CA LEU A 91 -13.18 14.79 -17.12
C LEU A 91 -13.18 14.20 -18.54
N TRP A 92 -12.05 13.64 -18.98
CA TRP A 92 -11.99 13.00 -20.31
C TRP A 92 -12.85 11.75 -20.37
N LEU A 93 -12.76 10.87 -19.36
CA LEU A 93 -13.57 9.65 -19.27
C LEU A 93 -15.06 9.97 -19.17
N ALA A 94 -15.43 11.01 -18.47
CA ALA A 94 -16.81 11.44 -18.37
C ALA A 94 -17.43 11.75 -19.74
N ARG A 95 -16.67 12.34 -20.65
CA ARG A 95 -17.12 12.78 -21.97
C ARG A 95 -17.00 11.69 -23.02
N HIS A 96 -15.93 10.89 -22.99
CA HIS A 96 -15.58 9.99 -24.08
C HIS A 96 -15.79 8.51 -23.75
N ALA A 97 -15.76 8.13 -22.46
CA ALA A 97 -15.98 6.75 -22.02
C ALA A 97 -16.97 6.70 -20.84
N PRO A 98 -18.27 7.03 -21.06
CA PRO A 98 -19.25 7.24 -19.98
C PRO A 98 -19.52 5.99 -19.14
N ARG A 99 -19.19 4.80 -19.66
CA ARG A 99 -19.30 3.51 -18.95
C ARG A 99 -18.09 3.21 -18.06
N PHE A 100 -17.08 4.09 -18.05
CA PHE A 100 -15.86 3.91 -17.29
C PHE A 100 -15.91 4.73 -15.99
N ASN A 101 -15.66 4.07 -14.87
CA ASN A 101 -15.58 4.69 -13.55
C ASN A 101 -14.16 5.26 -13.35
N ALA A 102 -14.07 6.57 -13.18
CA ALA A 102 -12.78 7.27 -13.20
C ALA A 102 -12.06 7.30 -11.86
N LEU A 103 -12.76 7.01 -10.75
CA LEU A 103 -12.24 7.11 -9.38
C LEU A 103 -12.80 6.01 -8.49
N SER A 104 -11.92 5.31 -7.79
CA SER A 104 -12.26 4.38 -6.73
C SER A 104 -11.47 4.76 -5.46
N VAL A 105 -12.12 5.51 -4.57
CA VAL A 105 -11.49 6.06 -3.36
C VAL A 105 -11.29 4.95 -2.35
N SER A 106 -10.04 4.75 -1.91
CA SER A 106 -9.66 3.55 -1.21
C SER A 106 -9.41 3.75 0.29
N GLY A 107 -10.24 3.12 1.10
CA GLY A 107 -10.04 2.89 2.53
C GLY A 107 -9.24 1.63 2.85
N TYR A 108 -9.33 0.60 1.99
CA TYR A 108 -8.64 -0.68 2.15
C TYR A 108 -7.16 -0.52 2.55
N HIS A 109 -6.45 0.38 1.88
CA HIS A 109 -5.02 0.58 2.14
C HIS A 109 -4.74 1.24 3.49
N PHE A 110 -5.67 2.04 4.02
CA PHE A 110 -5.55 2.60 5.37
C PHE A 110 -5.73 1.51 6.43
N GLN A 111 -6.72 0.64 6.24
CA GLN A 111 -6.94 -0.52 7.09
C GLN A 111 -5.73 -1.46 7.08
N GLU A 112 -5.15 -1.77 5.92
CA GLU A 112 -3.92 -2.56 5.77
C GLU A 112 -2.70 -1.86 6.44
N ALA A 113 -2.68 -0.52 6.46
CA ALA A 113 -1.66 0.27 7.15
C ALA A 113 -1.87 0.38 8.66
N GLY A 114 -3.00 -0.10 9.19
CA GLY A 114 -3.28 -0.18 10.63
C GLY A 114 -4.37 0.75 11.14
N ALA A 115 -5.07 1.47 10.26
CA ALA A 115 -6.24 2.25 10.65
C ALA A 115 -7.34 1.37 11.22
N ASP A 116 -7.99 1.84 12.28
CA ASP A 116 -9.25 1.28 12.74
C ASP A 116 -10.41 1.69 11.80
N ALA A 117 -11.60 1.16 12.03
CA ALA A 117 -12.78 1.43 11.23
C ALA A 117 -13.13 2.93 11.13
N VAL A 118 -12.87 3.70 12.18
CA VAL A 118 -13.17 5.14 12.24
C VAL A 118 -12.18 5.94 11.40
N LEU A 119 -10.89 5.68 11.58
CA LEU A 119 -9.84 6.37 10.83
C LEU A 119 -9.86 5.98 9.34
N GLU A 120 -10.13 4.70 9.02
CA GLU A 120 -10.33 4.25 7.63
C GLU A 120 -11.44 5.05 6.96
N LEU A 121 -12.63 5.15 7.57
CA LEU A 121 -13.76 5.91 7.02
C LEU A 121 -13.44 7.40 6.90
N ALA A 122 -12.90 8.03 7.93
CA ALA A 122 -12.62 9.46 7.94
C ALA A 122 -11.67 9.86 6.82
N LEU A 123 -10.55 9.15 6.65
CA LEU A 123 -9.58 9.41 5.58
C LEU A 123 -10.18 9.15 4.20
N THR A 124 -10.92 8.06 4.03
CA THR A 124 -11.55 7.70 2.75
C THR A 124 -12.59 8.74 2.33
N LEU A 125 -13.48 9.12 3.22
CA LEU A 125 -14.54 10.08 2.93
C LEU A 125 -13.99 11.50 2.72
N SER A 126 -12.95 11.88 3.46
CA SER A 126 -12.24 13.15 3.25
C SER A 126 -11.56 13.21 1.88
N ASN A 127 -10.90 12.11 1.45
CA ASN A 127 -10.37 12.01 0.09
C ASN A 127 -11.48 12.11 -0.96
N GLY A 128 -12.60 11.43 -0.76
CA GLY A 128 -13.77 11.50 -1.64
C GLY A 128 -14.26 12.93 -1.82
N ARG A 129 -14.39 13.69 -0.73
CA ARG A 129 -14.75 15.11 -0.75
C ARG A 129 -13.74 15.94 -1.53
N ALA A 130 -12.44 15.77 -1.26
CA ALA A 130 -11.38 16.51 -1.96
C ALA A 130 -11.39 16.26 -3.47
N TYR A 131 -11.70 15.05 -3.92
CA TYR A 131 -11.87 14.76 -5.34
C TYR A 131 -13.11 15.43 -5.94
N VAL A 132 -14.25 15.43 -5.23
CA VAL A 132 -15.46 16.13 -5.68
C VAL A 132 -15.19 17.64 -5.82
N ASP A 133 -14.54 18.24 -4.82
CA ASP A 133 -14.18 19.67 -4.83
C ASP A 133 -13.25 20.01 -6.00
N THR A 134 -12.25 19.14 -6.26
CA THR A 134 -11.32 19.31 -7.38
C THR A 134 -12.03 19.22 -8.74
N LEU A 135 -12.96 18.28 -8.90
CA LEU A 135 -13.74 18.13 -10.13
C LEU A 135 -14.71 19.31 -10.32
N ALA A 136 -15.35 19.76 -9.25
CA ALA A 136 -16.25 20.91 -9.26
C ALA A 136 -15.53 22.22 -9.66
N ALA A 137 -14.31 22.45 -9.11
CA ALA A 137 -13.47 23.58 -9.48
C ALA A 137 -13.07 23.57 -10.96
N ARG A 138 -13.12 22.41 -11.63
CA ARG A 138 -12.88 22.26 -13.07
C ARG A 138 -14.16 22.15 -13.92
N GLY A 139 -15.30 22.51 -13.34
CA GLY A 139 -16.58 22.68 -14.01
C GLY A 139 -17.43 21.40 -14.13
N MET A 140 -17.13 20.32 -13.40
CA MET A 140 -18.00 19.15 -13.31
C MET A 140 -19.08 19.40 -12.26
N PRO A 141 -20.38 19.25 -12.60
CA PRO A 141 -21.45 19.40 -11.60
C PRO A 141 -21.32 18.37 -10.47
N ALA A 142 -21.68 18.76 -9.23
CA ALA A 142 -21.58 17.91 -8.05
C ALA A 142 -22.29 16.55 -8.21
N ASP A 143 -23.50 16.54 -8.81
CA ASP A 143 -24.24 15.30 -9.11
C ASP A 143 -23.46 14.36 -10.04
N GLU A 144 -22.80 14.91 -11.04
CA GLU A 144 -21.97 14.10 -11.94
C GLU A 144 -20.70 13.63 -11.23
N ALA A 145 -19.99 14.49 -10.53
CA ALA A 145 -18.77 14.15 -9.80
C ALA A 145 -19.04 13.03 -8.79
N CYS A 146 -20.02 13.20 -7.88
CA CYS A 146 -20.36 12.20 -6.87
C CYS A 146 -20.83 10.87 -7.51
N SER A 147 -21.62 10.91 -8.60
CA SER A 147 -22.09 9.68 -9.26
C SER A 147 -21.00 8.89 -9.99
N ARG A 148 -19.80 9.47 -10.19
CA ARG A 148 -18.64 8.83 -10.83
C ARG A 148 -17.61 8.30 -9.84
N LEU A 149 -17.80 8.53 -8.53
CA LEU A 149 -16.98 7.92 -7.51
C LEU A 149 -17.50 6.55 -7.12
N SER A 150 -16.59 5.64 -6.85
CA SER A 150 -16.83 4.42 -6.06
C SER A 150 -15.86 4.38 -4.89
N PHE A 151 -16.16 3.56 -3.91
CA PHE A 151 -15.35 3.43 -2.70
C PHE A 151 -14.83 2.01 -2.57
N PHE A 152 -13.68 1.85 -1.94
CA PHE A 152 -13.05 0.57 -1.74
C PHE A 152 -12.64 0.42 -0.27
N PHE A 153 -13.29 -0.47 0.47
CA PHE A 153 -13.05 -0.68 1.91
C PHE A 153 -12.39 -2.01 2.20
N GLY A 154 -11.54 -2.04 3.24
CA GLY A 154 -11.09 -3.27 3.87
C GLY A 154 -12.19 -3.88 4.73
N VAL A 155 -12.16 -5.20 4.92
CA VAL A 155 -13.03 -5.87 5.89
C VAL A 155 -12.17 -6.80 6.75
N GLY A 156 -11.99 -6.42 8.01
CA GLY A 156 -11.21 -7.15 9.00
C GLY A 156 -12.02 -8.21 9.75
N SER A 157 -11.45 -8.69 10.85
CA SER A 157 -12.04 -9.79 11.61
C SER A 157 -12.99 -9.36 12.73
N ASP A 158 -13.17 -8.06 12.95
CA ASP A 158 -14.15 -7.54 13.93
C ASP A 158 -15.54 -7.47 13.28
N PHE A 159 -16.20 -8.61 13.23
CA PHE A 159 -17.38 -8.88 12.44
C PHE A 159 -18.48 -7.80 12.53
N TYR A 160 -18.90 -7.44 13.73
CA TYR A 160 -19.99 -6.47 13.91
C TYR A 160 -19.54 -5.03 13.62
N THR A 161 -18.31 -4.69 13.98
CA THR A 161 -17.72 -3.37 13.67
C THR A 161 -17.61 -3.16 12.16
N GLU A 162 -17.21 -4.18 11.41
CA GLU A 162 -17.10 -4.10 9.95
C GLU A 162 -18.47 -3.89 9.27
N ILE A 163 -19.51 -4.59 9.72
CA ILE A 163 -20.89 -4.38 9.23
C ILE A 163 -21.34 -2.94 9.53
N ALA A 164 -21.17 -2.49 10.77
CA ALA A 164 -21.56 -1.14 11.19
C ALA A 164 -20.79 -0.05 10.46
N LYS A 165 -19.50 -0.27 10.19
CA LYS A 165 -18.64 0.61 9.38
C LYS A 165 -19.23 0.86 8.00
N LEU A 166 -19.60 -0.22 7.28
CA LEU A 166 -20.17 -0.10 5.92
C LEU A 166 -21.56 0.55 5.93
N ARG A 167 -22.35 0.36 6.99
CA ARG A 167 -23.61 1.09 7.19
C ARG A 167 -23.36 2.59 7.44
N ALA A 168 -22.45 2.92 8.35
CA ALA A 168 -22.06 4.31 8.63
C ALA A 168 -21.45 5.01 7.40
N ALA A 169 -20.70 4.30 6.57
CA ALA A 169 -20.14 4.84 5.33
C ALA A 169 -21.22 5.39 4.40
N ARG A 170 -22.33 4.67 4.20
CA ARG A 170 -23.44 5.12 3.36
C ARG A 170 -24.11 6.38 3.91
N LEU A 171 -24.36 6.42 5.22
CA LEU A 171 -24.94 7.57 5.90
C LEU A 171 -24.05 8.81 5.72
N LEU A 172 -22.78 8.70 6.08
CA LEU A 172 -21.83 9.81 6.05
C LEU A 172 -21.54 10.31 4.64
N TRP A 173 -21.44 9.41 3.66
CA TRP A 173 -21.27 9.82 2.27
C TRP A 173 -22.46 10.63 1.76
N THR A 174 -23.70 10.23 2.11
CA THR A 174 -24.90 10.98 1.75
C THR A 174 -24.83 12.41 2.30
N GLU A 175 -24.40 12.58 3.57
CA GLU A 175 -24.24 13.89 4.19
C GLU A 175 -23.17 14.72 3.44
N ILE A 176 -22.04 14.14 3.13
CA ILE A 176 -20.93 14.80 2.40
C ILE A 176 -21.36 15.18 0.99
N ALA A 177 -21.98 14.27 0.24
CA ALA A 177 -22.46 14.54 -1.12
C ALA A 177 -23.47 15.70 -1.14
N HIS A 178 -24.41 15.75 -0.20
CA HIS A 178 -25.32 16.86 -0.04
C HIS A 178 -24.60 18.18 0.28
N ALA A 179 -23.59 18.15 1.15
CA ALA A 179 -22.77 19.32 1.47
C ALA A 179 -21.98 19.83 0.25
N CYS A 180 -21.50 18.91 -0.62
CA CYS A 180 -20.88 19.27 -1.91
C CYS A 180 -21.86 19.78 -2.97
N GLY A 181 -23.16 19.76 -2.70
CA GLY A 181 -24.20 20.26 -3.61
C GLY A 181 -24.92 19.21 -4.46
N ALA A 182 -24.62 17.94 -4.29
CA ALA A 182 -25.35 16.84 -4.97
C ALA A 182 -26.79 16.72 -4.44
N ARG A 183 -27.73 16.39 -5.32
CA ARG A 183 -29.17 16.30 -4.99
C ARG A 183 -29.81 15.00 -5.49
N SER A 184 -29.29 14.37 -6.53
CA SER A 184 -29.87 13.16 -7.06
C SER A 184 -29.57 11.95 -6.15
N ALA A 185 -30.53 11.04 -6.00
CA ALA A 185 -30.36 9.83 -5.20
C ALA A 185 -29.15 9.00 -5.66
N ARG A 186 -28.87 8.98 -6.96
CA ARG A 186 -27.70 8.29 -7.53
C ARG A 186 -26.37 8.89 -7.07
N ALA A 187 -26.28 10.22 -7.01
CA ALA A 187 -25.07 10.92 -6.60
C ALA A 187 -24.81 10.78 -5.08
N CYS A 188 -25.88 10.76 -4.29
CA CYS A 188 -25.80 10.61 -2.84
C CYS A 188 -25.62 9.16 -2.38
N ALA A 189 -25.87 8.18 -3.26
CA ALA A 189 -25.67 6.76 -2.94
C ALA A 189 -24.19 6.38 -3.00
N LEU A 190 -23.67 5.84 -1.91
CA LEU A 190 -22.32 5.28 -1.86
C LEU A 190 -22.29 3.92 -2.56
N ARG A 191 -21.43 3.78 -3.56
CA ARG A 191 -21.16 2.51 -4.23
C ARG A 191 -19.81 1.98 -3.74
N MET A 192 -19.78 0.75 -3.26
CA MET A 192 -18.58 0.20 -2.66
C MET A 192 -18.17 -1.14 -3.25
N HIS A 193 -16.89 -1.32 -3.32
CA HIS A 193 -16.18 -2.60 -3.39
C HIS A 193 -15.57 -2.89 -2.04
N CYS A 194 -15.62 -4.14 -1.57
CA CYS A 194 -14.91 -4.56 -0.37
C CYS A 194 -13.87 -5.63 -0.70
N GLN A 195 -12.80 -5.64 0.06
CA GLN A 195 -11.82 -6.71 0.04
C GLN A 195 -11.59 -7.19 1.48
N THR A 196 -11.54 -8.51 1.66
CA THR A 196 -11.15 -9.09 2.95
C THR A 196 -9.72 -8.65 3.29
N SER A 197 -9.44 -8.38 4.57
CA SER A 197 -8.17 -7.83 5.01
C SER A 197 -7.01 -8.82 4.81
N GLY A 198 -5.99 -8.42 4.03
CA GLY A 198 -4.76 -9.17 3.88
C GLY A 198 -3.92 -9.14 5.16
N TRP A 199 -3.91 -8.00 5.85
CA TRP A 199 -3.18 -7.83 7.11
C TRP A 199 -3.63 -8.80 8.22
N SER A 200 -4.90 -9.19 8.23
CA SER A 200 -5.45 -10.12 9.23
C SER A 200 -5.06 -11.58 8.99
N LEU A 201 -4.49 -11.90 7.84
CA LEU A 201 -4.08 -13.25 7.47
C LEU A 201 -2.67 -13.53 8.00
N THR A 202 -2.44 -14.79 8.37
CA THR A 202 -1.20 -15.22 9.01
C THR A 202 -0.43 -16.19 8.14
N ALA A 203 0.90 -16.11 8.22
CA ALA A 203 1.78 -17.08 7.57
C ALA A 203 1.81 -18.41 8.36
N GLN A 204 1.53 -18.35 9.66
CA GLN A 204 1.39 -19.52 10.52
C GLN A 204 0.02 -20.15 10.30
N GLU A 205 -0.01 -21.49 10.13
CA GLU A 205 -1.23 -22.27 9.91
C GLU A 205 -2.17 -21.60 8.89
N PRO A 206 -1.72 -21.42 7.62
CA PRO A 206 -2.43 -20.60 6.63
C PRO A 206 -3.81 -21.13 6.28
N GLU A 207 -4.12 -22.39 6.52
CA GLU A 207 -5.45 -22.98 6.36
C GLU A 207 -6.49 -22.30 7.28
N ASN A 208 -6.08 -21.79 8.44
CA ASN A 208 -6.95 -20.99 9.33
C ASN A 208 -7.43 -19.70 8.65
N ASN A 209 -6.71 -19.22 7.62
CA ASN A 209 -7.11 -18.05 6.86
C ASN A 209 -8.39 -18.28 6.04
N ILE A 210 -8.74 -19.53 5.70
CA ILE A 210 -9.99 -19.87 5.03
C ILE A 210 -11.16 -19.44 5.92
N VAL A 211 -11.08 -19.74 7.23
CA VAL A 211 -12.11 -19.36 8.20
C VAL A 211 -12.17 -17.83 8.38
N ARG A 212 -11.00 -17.18 8.47
CA ARG A 212 -10.91 -15.71 8.58
C ARG A 212 -11.55 -15.01 7.40
N VAL A 213 -11.17 -15.42 6.19
CA VAL A 213 -11.70 -14.85 4.93
C VAL A 213 -13.21 -15.10 4.81
N THR A 214 -13.70 -16.27 5.22
CA THR A 214 -15.14 -16.56 5.20
C THR A 214 -15.92 -15.61 6.12
N ALA A 215 -15.46 -15.43 7.37
CA ALA A 215 -16.11 -14.50 8.31
C ALA A 215 -16.09 -13.05 7.82
N GLN A 216 -14.98 -12.61 7.23
CA GLN A 216 -14.84 -11.28 6.65
C GLN A 216 -15.74 -11.09 5.42
N ALA A 217 -15.84 -12.10 4.54
CA ALA A 217 -16.74 -12.09 3.39
C ALA A 217 -18.21 -12.00 3.80
N MET A 218 -18.61 -12.71 4.86
CA MET A 218 -19.95 -12.60 5.46
C MET A 218 -20.20 -11.18 5.99
N ALA A 219 -19.24 -10.59 6.71
CA ALA A 219 -19.37 -9.22 7.21
C ALA A 219 -19.53 -8.21 6.06
N ALA A 220 -18.77 -8.36 4.97
CA ALA A 220 -18.90 -7.52 3.77
C ALA A 220 -20.29 -7.64 3.12
N ALA A 221 -20.82 -8.86 3.00
CA ALA A 221 -22.14 -9.11 2.42
C ALA A 221 -23.24 -8.52 3.31
N PHE A 222 -23.21 -8.77 4.61
CA PHE A 222 -24.15 -8.18 5.58
C PHE A 222 -24.03 -6.64 5.66
N GLY A 223 -22.83 -6.10 5.43
CA GLY A 223 -22.60 -4.66 5.31
C GLY A 223 -23.12 -4.05 4.01
N GLY A 224 -23.60 -4.86 3.05
CA GLY A 224 -24.26 -4.42 1.81
C GLY A 224 -23.26 -3.97 0.74
N THR A 225 -22.12 -4.65 0.58
CA THR A 225 -21.17 -4.40 -0.52
C THR A 225 -21.77 -4.75 -1.89
N GLN A 226 -21.43 -3.97 -2.94
CA GLN A 226 -21.88 -4.27 -4.31
C GLN A 226 -20.94 -5.23 -5.03
N SER A 227 -19.67 -5.28 -4.64
CA SER A 227 -18.72 -6.27 -5.14
C SER A 227 -17.71 -6.63 -4.04
N LEU A 228 -17.17 -7.83 -4.12
CA LEU A 228 -16.29 -8.37 -3.09
C LEU A 228 -15.08 -9.06 -3.72
N HIS A 229 -13.90 -8.80 -3.15
CA HIS A 229 -12.71 -9.62 -3.33
C HIS A 229 -12.41 -10.39 -2.05
N THR A 230 -12.22 -11.69 -2.17
CA THR A 230 -11.76 -12.56 -1.09
C THR A 230 -10.30 -12.92 -1.31
N ASN A 231 -9.44 -12.66 -0.32
CA ASN A 231 -8.03 -13.02 -0.40
C ASN A 231 -7.85 -14.54 -0.39
N ALA A 232 -6.84 -15.01 -1.07
CA ALA A 232 -6.44 -16.41 -0.99
C ALA A 232 -5.82 -16.72 0.39
N TYR A 233 -5.99 -17.94 0.88
CA TYR A 233 -5.52 -18.31 2.21
C TYR A 233 -3.97 -18.27 2.35
N ASP A 234 -3.26 -18.34 1.24
CA ASP A 234 -1.80 -18.24 1.13
C ASP A 234 -1.29 -16.78 0.89
N GLU A 235 -2.17 -15.78 0.95
CA GLU A 235 -1.84 -14.35 0.73
C GLU A 235 -0.69 -13.84 1.61
N ALA A 236 -0.64 -14.32 2.86
CA ALA A 236 0.43 -13.93 3.79
C ALA A 236 1.80 -14.56 3.45
N LEU A 237 1.88 -15.45 2.48
CA LEU A 237 3.10 -16.17 2.12
C LEU A 237 3.67 -15.70 0.79
N ALA A 238 2.82 -15.62 -0.24
CA ALA A 238 3.24 -15.30 -1.62
C ALA A 238 2.03 -14.97 -2.52
N LEU A 239 2.30 -14.83 -3.82
CA LEU A 239 1.24 -14.81 -4.84
C LEU A 239 0.42 -16.11 -4.77
N PRO A 240 -0.92 -16.03 -4.93
CA PRO A 240 -1.78 -17.18 -4.73
C PRO A 240 -1.49 -18.33 -5.69
N SER A 241 -1.54 -19.54 -5.16
CA SER A 241 -1.59 -20.74 -5.98
C SER A 241 -2.93 -20.85 -6.73
N ALA A 242 -2.96 -21.61 -7.82
CA ALA A 242 -4.21 -21.82 -8.57
C ALA A 242 -5.32 -22.46 -7.70
N ALA A 243 -4.94 -23.32 -6.76
CA ALA A 243 -5.87 -23.95 -5.83
C ALA A 243 -6.42 -22.95 -4.82
N ALA A 244 -5.54 -22.12 -4.23
CA ALA A 244 -5.92 -21.10 -3.26
C ALA A 244 -6.82 -20.02 -3.91
N ALA A 245 -6.49 -19.56 -5.11
CA ALA A 245 -7.32 -18.61 -5.87
C ALA A 245 -8.71 -19.17 -6.19
N ARG A 246 -8.79 -20.47 -6.56
CA ARG A 246 -10.08 -21.15 -6.79
C ARG A 246 -10.90 -21.24 -5.51
N LEU A 247 -10.28 -21.56 -4.38
CA LEU A 247 -10.96 -21.65 -3.09
C LEU A 247 -11.47 -20.27 -2.64
N ALA A 248 -10.67 -19.22 -2.77
CA ALA A 248 -11.07 -17.84 -2.49
C ALA A 248 -12.31 -17.43 -3.29
N ARG A 249 -12.34 -17.72 -4.60
CA ARG A 249 -13.53 -17.49 -5.42
C ARG A 249 -14.72 -18.35 -4.95
N ASN A 250 -14.50 -19.62 -4.66
CA ASN A 250 -15.57 -20.53 -4.24
C ASN A 250 -16.17 -20.13 -2.89
N THR A 251 -15.41 -19.49 -2.00
CA THR A 251 -15.94 -18.92 -0.75
C THR A 251 -17.11 -17.99 -1.04
N GLN A 252 -16.98 -17.09 -2.01
CA GLN A 252 -18.08 -16.20 -2.40
C GLN A 252 -19.26 -16.97 -3.03
N LEU A 253 -19.01 -17.97 -3.87
CA LEU A 253 -20.05 -18.76 -4.51
C LEU A 253 -20.84 -19.58 -3.48
N ILE A 254 -20.18 -20.15 -2.47
CA ILE A 254 -20.84 -20.86 -1.36
C ILE A 254 -21.75 -19.90 -0.59
N LEU A 255 -21.23 -18.74 -0.19
CA LEU A 255 -22.01 -17.73 0.52
C LEU A 255 -23.23 -17.27 -0.30
N GLN A 256 -23.07 -17.11 -1.63
CA GLN A 256 -24.13 -16.65 -2.51
C GLN A 256 -25.20 -17.71 -2.79
N HIS A 257 -24.81 -18.98 -2.94
CA HIS A 257 -25.71 -20.01 -3.49
C HIS A 257 -26.16 -21.06 -2.46
N GLU A 258 -25.41 -21.24 -1.35
CA GLU A 258 -25.70 -22.32 -0.41
C GLU A 258 -26.25 -21.81 0.94
N THR A 259 -26.05 -20.52 1.29
CA THR A 259 -26.34 -20.03 2.65
C THR A 259 -27.61 -19.20 2.77
N GLY A 260 -28.23 -18.77 1.66
CA GLY A 260 -29.34 -17.82 1.67
C GLY A 260 -28.98 -16.40 2.17
N LEU A 261 -27.69 -16.12 2.36
CA LEU A 261 -27.20 -14.87 2.96
C LEU A 261 -27.59 -13.65 2.09
N CYS A 262 -27.70 -13.82 0.77
CA CYS A 262 -28.04 -12.77 -0.16
C CYS A 262 -29.57 -12.55 -0.35
N ASP A 263 -30.40 -13.34 0.31
CA ASP A 263 -31.87 -13.28 0.18
C ASP A 263 -32.49 -12.11 0.98
N THR A 264 -31.74 -11.54 1.92
CA THR A 264 -32.18 -10.46 2.79
C THR A 264 -31.26 -9.25 2.70
N VAL A 265 -31.85 -8.07 2.48
CA VAL A 265 -31.13 -6.79 2.50
C VAL A 265 -31.06 -6.27 3.92
N ASP A 266 -29.86 -5.90 4.39
CA ASP A 266 -29.57 -5.35 5.73
C ASP A 266 -30.26 -6.13 6.85
N PRO A 267 -29.91 -7.42 7.06
CA PRO A 267 -30.60 -8.28 8.04
C PRO A 267 -30.39 -7.81 9.50
N TRP A 268 -29.46 -6.89 9.74
CA TRP A 268 -29.18 -6.32 11.05
C TRP A 268 -29.96 -5.02 11.32
N ALA A 269 -30.74 -4.51 10.35
CA ALA A 269 -31.55 -3.30 10.52
C ALA A 269 -32.53 -3.46 11.69
N GLY A 270 -32.58 -2.44 12.57
CA GLY A 270 -33.41 -2.44 13.78
C GLY A 270 -32.83 -3.21 14.97
N SER A 271 -31.68 -3.89 14.82
CA SER A 271 -30.97 -4.44 15.96
C SER A 271 -30.43 -3.32 16.85
N TYR A 272 -30.81 -3.26 18.12
CA TYR A 272 -30.34 -2.21 19.05
C TYR A 272 -28.81 -2.11 19.10
N MET A 273 -28.12 -3.24 19.10
CA MET A 273 -26.67 -3.30 19.09
C MET A 273 -26.09 -2.70 17.79
N MET A 274 -26.62 -3.12 16.64
CA MET A 274 -26.09 -2.68 15.33
C MET A 274 -26.38 -1.21 15.06
N GLU A 275 -27.57 -0.72 15.42
CA GLU A 275 -27.92 0.70 15.26
C GLU A 275 -27.04 1.58 16.17
N SER A 276 -26.87 1.19 17.45
CA SER A 276 -25.99 1.90 18.39
C SER A 276 -24.53 1.90 17.93
N LEU A 277 -24.02 0.78 17.41
CA LEU A 277 -22.66 0.67 16.91
C LEU A 277 -22.45 1.52 15.64
N THR A 278 -23.44 1.50 14.73
CA THR A 278 -23.42 2.33 13.50
C THR A 278 -23.38 3.82 13.84
N ASP A 279 -24.24 4.28 14.76
CA ASP A 279 -24.30 5.68 15.19
C ASP A 279 -23.03 6.10 15.94
N GLY A 280 -22.51 5.23 16.80
CA GLY A 280 -21.24 5.46 17.51
C GLY A 280 -20.06 5.61 16.56
N ILE A 281 -19.96 4.77 15.51
CA ILE A 281 -18.94 4.90 14.46
C ILE A 281 -19.15 6.21 13.70
N ALA A 282 -20.36 6.51 13.25
CA ALA A 282 -20.65 7.73 12.49
C ALA A 282 -20.30 9.00 13.29
N THR A 283 -20.60 9.03 14.58
CA THR A 283 -20.26 10.14 15.47
C THR A 283 -18.75 10.35 15.59
N ARG A 284 -17.99 9.29 15.78
CA ARG A 284 -16.53 9.35 15.86
C ARG A 284 -15.90 9.75 14.53
N VAL A 285 -16.44 9.27 13.40
CA VAL A 285 -15.95 9.65 12.05
C VAL A 285 -16.19 11.15 11.80
N ARG A 286 -17.35 11.71 12.21
CA ARG A 286 -17.59 13.17 12.10
C ARG A 286 -16.56 13.97 12.91
N ALA A 287 -16.17 13.49 14.09
CA ALA A 287 -15.12 14.15 14.88
C ALA A 287 -13.74 14.06 14.20
N GLU A 288 -13.38 12.93 13.60
CA GLU A 288 -12.14 12.80 12.83
C GLU A 288 -12.15 13.67 11.55
N LEU A 289 -13.28 13.76 10.85
CA LEU A 289 -13.44 14.66 9.70
C LEU A 289 -13.23 16.13 10.12
N ALA A 290 -13.79 16.54 11.25
CA ALA A 290 -13.57 17.88 11.80
C ALA A 290 -12.09 18.10 12.19
N ALA A 291 -11.40 17.08 12.70
CA ALA A 291 -9.97 17.16 13.00
C ALA A 291 -9.12 17.32 11.73
N ILE A 292 -9.47 16.64 10.63
CA ILE A 292 -8.84 16.82 9.32
C ILE A 292 -9.10 18.23 8.77
N ASP A 293 -10.33 18.73 8.91
CA ASP A 293 -10.70 20.08 8.47
C ASP A 293 -9.91 21.16 9.24
N ALA A 294 -9.67 20.94 10.53
CA ALA A 294 -8.84 21.82 11.36
C ALA A 294 -7.36 21.88 10.91
N GLN A 295 -6.87 20.87 10.17
CA GLN A 295 -5.55 20.92 9.53
C GLN A 295 -5.53 21.73 8.21
N GLY A 296 -6.66 22.28 7.77
CA GLY A 296 -6.80 22.91 6.45
C GLY A 296 -7.27 21.95 5.36
N GLY A 297 -7.85 20.82 5.75
CA GLY A 297 -8.33 19.75 4.87
C GLY A 297 -7.30 18.65 4.64
N VAL A 298 -7.70 17.63 3.89
CA VAL A 298 -6.92 16.38 3.77
C VAL A 298 -5.57 16.58 3.07
N ILE A 299 -5.47 17.48 2.08
CA ILE A 299 -4.21 17.76 1.37
C ILE A 299 -3.20 18.40 2.33
N ALA A 300 -3.60 19.43 3.08
CA ALA A 300 -2.74 20.05 4.09
C ALA A 300 -2.36 19.07 5.22
N ALA A 301 -3.27 18.19 5.62
CA ALA A 301 -3.00 17.14 6.60
C ALA A 301 -1.97 16.09 6.08
N ILE A 302 -1.94 15.83 4.76
CA ILE A 302 -0.91 15.01 4.12
C ILE A 302 0.44 15.73 4.15
N GLU A 303 0.48 16.98 3.68
CA GLU A 303 1.71 17.78 3.55
C GLU A 303 2.38 18.03 4.91
N SER A 304 1.59 18.24 5.98
CA SER A 304 2.10 18.37 7.35
C SER A 304 2.55 17.05 7.99
N GLY A 305 2.37 15.91 7.33
CA GLY A 305 2.63 14.58 7.87
C GLY A 305 1.66 14.13 8.97
N TRP A 306 0.59 14.89 9.24
CA TRP A 306 -0.39 14.56 10.29
C TRP A 306 -1.05 13.21 10.06
N VAL A 307 -1.44 12.89 8.82
CA VAL A 307 -2.07 11.60 8.49
C VAL A 307 -1.12 10.43 8.75
N LYS A 308 0.14 10.53 8.32
CA LYS A 308 1.14 9.47 8.54
C LYS A 308 1.36 9.20 10.02
N ARG A 309 1.44 10.25 10.86
CA ARG A 309 1.56 10.08 12.32
C ARG A 309 0.33 9.36 12.90
N ARG A 310 -0.89 9.74 12.50
CA ARG A 310 -2.13 9.08 12.96
C ARG A 310 -2.14 7.59 12.60
N LEU A 311 -1.77 7.25 11.36
CA LEU A 311 -1.69 5.87 10.89
C LEU A 311 -0.61 5.06 11.63
N LEU A 312 0.56 5.66 11.89
CA LEU A 312 1.63 5.02 12.65
C LEU A 312 1.18 4.71 14.08
N HIS A 313 0.54 5.66 14.76
CA HIS A 313 0.02 5.44 16.11
C HIS A 313 -1.01 4.31 16.15
N ALA A 314 -1.97 4.28 15.22
CA ALA A 314 -2.97 3.22 15.14
C ALA A 314 -2.34 1.83 14.86
N ALA A 315 -1.34 1.78 13.97
CA ALA A 315 -0.61 0.55 13.67
C ALA A 315 0.21 0.05 14.88
N ALA A 316 0.89 0.97 15.57
CA ALA A 316 1.72 0.66 16.74
C ALA A 316 0.86 0.21 17.93
N GLU A 317 -0.28 0.84 18.19
CA GLU A 317 -1.25 0.40 19.19
C GLU A 317 -1.74 -1.02 18.91
N THR A 318 -2.14 -1.30 17.66
CA THR A 318 -2.58 -2.64 17.24
C THR A 318 -1.49 -3.68 17.47
N GLN A 319 -0.24 -3.36 17.09
CA GLN A 319 0.90 -4.26 17.33
C GLN A 319 1.16 -4.49 18.81
N ALA A 320 1.09 -3.43 19.63
CA ALA A 320 1.24 -3.54 21.07
C ALA A 320 0.15 -4.41 21.72
N GLN A 321 -1.07 -4.37 21.21
CA GLN A 321 -2.16 -5.26 21.67
C GLN A 321 -1.88 -6.73 21.31
N VAL A 322 -1.32 -7.01 20.13
CA VAL A 322 -0.92 -8.36 19.70
C VAL A 322 0.25 -8.85 20.57
N ASP A 323 1.31 -8.06 20.71
CA ASP A 323 2.53 -8.44 21.44
C ASP A 323 2.28 -8.63 22.95
N SER A 324 1.32 -7.90 23.52
CA SER A 324 0.91 -8.06 24.92
C SER A 324 -0.11 -9.19 25.15
N GLY A 325 -0.59 -9.84 24.08
CA GLY A 325 -1.64 -10.86 24.17
C GLY A 325 -3.05 -10.32 24.45
N ARG A 326 -3.24 -8.99 24.53
CA ARG A 326 -4.57 -8.38 24.66
C ARG A 326 -5.44 -8.62 23.43
N ARG A 327 -4.82 -8.68 22.25
CA ARG A 327 -5.45 -9.11 21.01
C ARG A 327 -4.94 -10.50 20.65
N THR A 328 -5.85 -11.49 20.68
CA THR A 328 -5.51 -12.86 20.30
C THR A 328 -5.49 -13.01 18.77
N VAL A 329 -4.42 -13.64 18.27
CA VAL A 329 -4.31 -14.12 16.88
C VAL A 329 -3.97 -15.60 16.97
N VAL A 330 -4.94 -16.46 16.61
CA VAL A 330 -4.81 -17.91 16.67
C VAL A 330 -3.67 -18.39 15.77
N GLY A 331 -2.83 -19.27 16.28
CA GLY A 331 -1.65 -19.77 15.57
C GLY A 331 -0.44 -18.83 15.60
N VAL A 332 -0.58 -17.60 16.15
CA VAL A 332 0.51 -16.62 16.21
C VAL A 332 0.95 -16.32 17.64
N ASN A 333 0.06 -15.76 18.46
CA ASN A 333 0.36 -15.44 19.86
C ASN A 333 -0.45 -16.28 20.86
N ARG A 334 -1.37 -17.10 20.38
CA ARG A 334 -2.15 -18.05 21.19
C ARG A 334 -2.51 -19.29 20.36
N TYR A 335 -2.58 -20.44 21.01
CA TYR A 335 -2.87 -21.75 20.37
C TYR A 335 -1.88 -22.05 19.22
N VAL A 336 -0.61 -21.80 19.48
CA VAL A 336 0.46 -22.03 18.51
C VAL A 336 0.74 -23.52 18.40
N ALA A 337 0.81 -24.06 17.16
CA ALA A 337 1.12 -25.45 16.93
C ALA A 337 2.56 -25.76 17.37
N SER A 338 2.76 -26.92 17.99
CA SER A 338 4.08 -27.40 18.43
C SER A 338 4.98 -27.84 17.27
N ASP A 339 4.38 -28.17 16.12
CA ASP A 339 5.08 -28.60 14.91
C ASP A 339 4.65 -27.72 13.74
N PRO A 340 5.45 -26.68 13.40
CA PRO A 340 5.10 -25.80 12.29
C PRO A 340 5.14 -26.57 10.98
N THR A 341 4.04 -26.56 10.25
CA THR A 341 3.90 -27.20 8.94
C THR A 341 4.91 -26.58 7.97
N ASP A 342 5.97 -27.31 7.65
CA ASP A 342 6.94 -26.94 6.63
C ASP A 342 6.37 -27.14 5.22
N ALA A 343 6.71 -26.22 4.35
CA ALA A 343 6.63 -26.32 2.89
C ALA A 343 5.35 -25.84 2.21
N PHE A 344 5.16 -24.49 2.20
CA PHE A 344 4.46 -23.89 1.07
C PHE A 344 5.41 -23.69 -0.12
N MET A 345 4.99 -24.14 -1.30
CA MET A 345 5.72 -23.83 -2.53
C MET A 345 5.44 -22.39 -2.94
N VAL A 346 6.40 -21.51 -2.69
CA VAL A 346 6.38 -20.13 -3.20
C VAL A 346 6.64 -20.16 -4.70
N ARG A 347 5.79 -19.52 -5.48
CA ARG A 347 5.99 -19.38 -6.93
C ARG A 347 7.12 -18.39 -7.20
N GLU A 348 8.28 -18.89 -7.56
CA GLU A 348 9.41 -18.06 -7.98
C GLU A 348 9.19 -17.51 -9.39
N MET A 349 9.49 -16.23 -9.57
CA MET A 349 9.52 -15.57 -10.88
C MET A 349 10.95 -15.13 -11.22
N ASP A 350 11.44 -15.54 -12.40
CA ASP A 350 12.72 -15.05 -12.92
C ASP A 350 12.60 -13.59 -13.41
N GLY A 351 12.84 -12.67 -12.51
CA GLY A 351 12.78 -11.22 -12.79
C GLY A 351 13.79 -10.76 -13.83
N ARG A 352 14.95 -11.42 -13.94
CA ARG A 352 16.00 -11.08 -14.91
C ARG A 352 15.54 -11.38 -16.33
N HIS A 353 14.93 -12.53 -16.54
CA HIS A 353 14.38 -12.93 -17.85
C HIS A 353 13.25 -12.00 -18.29
N VAL A 354 12.31 -11.68 -17.39
CA VAL A 354 11.21 -10.74 -17.64
C VAL A 354 11.75 -9.37 -18.03
N ARG A 355 12.72 -8.84 -17.27
CA ARG A 355 13.36 -7.54 -17.56
C ARG A 355 14.05 -7.52 -18.93
N ALA A 356 14.87 -8.51 -19.24
CA ALA A 356 15.56 -8.62 -20.52
C ALA A 356 14.58 -8.68 -21.70
N GLY A 357 13.49 -9.43 -21.56
CA GLY A 357 12.41 -9.50 -22.54
C GLY A 357 11.76 -8.14 -22.77
N GLN A 358 11.43 -7.41 -21.69
CA GLN A 358 10.80 -6.10 -21.78
C GLN A 358 11.71 -5.05 -22.42
N MET A 359 12.99 -5.04 -22.07
CA MET A 359 13.97 -4.13 -22.69
C MET A 359 14.06 -4.33 -24.20
N ARG A 360 14.05 -5.59 -24.69
CA ARG A 360 14.03 -5.88 -26.13
C ARG A 360 12.77 -5.36 -26.81
N ARG A 361 11.59 -5.52 -26.20
CA ARG A 361 10.30 -5.02 -26.74
C ARG A 361 10.29 -3.50 -26.84
N ILE A 362 10.73 -2.79 -25.79
CA ILE A 362 10.84 -1.33 -25.81
C ILE A 362 11.79 -0.85 -26.92
N ALA A 363 12.94 -1.51 -27.07
CA ALA A 363 13.89 -1.17 -28.12
C ALA A 363 13.30 -1.36 -29.54
N ALA A 364 12.55 -2.43 -29.75
CA ALA A 364 11.88 -2.68 -31.03
C ALA A 364 10.84 -1.60 -31.36
N VAL A 365 9.99 -1.22 -30.40
CA VAL A 365 9.01 -0.13 -30.58
C VAL A 365 9.71 1.19 -30.92
N LYS A 366 10.78 1.52 -30.19
CA LYS A 366 11.56 2.75 -30.46
C LYS A 366 12.22 2.77 -31.82
N ALA A 367 12.66 1.65 -32.33
CA ALA A 367 13.27 1.53 -33.65
C ALA A 367 12.26 1.67 -34.80
N ALA A 368 11.01 1.25 -34.58
CA ALA A 368 9.97 1.23 -35.63
C ALA A 368 9.15 2.51 -35.75
N ARG A 369 9.18 3.40 -34.75
CA ARG A 369 8.34 4.59 -34.67
C ARG A 369 8.93 5.81 -35.40
N ASP A 370 8.11 6.82 -35.69
CA ASP A 370 8.54 8.13 -36.15
C ASP A 370 9.02 9.01 -34.96
N PRO A 371 10.33 9.31 -34.85
CA PRO A 371 10.86 10.08 -33.73
C PRO A 371 10.37 11.53 -33.68
N ALA A 372 10.12 12.15 -34.85
CA ALA A 372 9.69 13.55 -34.94
C ALA A 372 8.25 13.71 -34.46
N ARG A 373 7.39 12.76 -34.82
CA ARG A 373 6.01 12.70 -34.37
C ARG A 373 5.94 12.50 -32.84
N VAL A 374 6.74 11.61 -32.29
CA VAL A 374 6.82 11.39 -30.83
C VAL A 374 7.30 12.65 -30.12
N ALA A 375 8.39 13.27 -30.58
CA ALA A 375 8.93 14.48 -29.96
C ALA A 375 7.91 15.63 -29.96
N THR A 376 7.13 15.76 -31.03
CA THR A 376 6.09 16.79 -31.14
C THR A 376 4.94 16.51 -30.14
N ALA A 377 4.48 15.29 -30.02
CA ALA A 377 3.43 14.92 -29.07
C ALA A 377 3.88 15.14 -27.61
N LEU A 378 5.08 14.72 -27.27
CA LEU A 378 5.64 14.91 -25.91
C LEU A 378 5.83 16.39 -25.56
N ARG A 379 6.26 17.23 -26.50
CA ARG A 379 6.33 18.69 -26.26
C ARG A 379 4.96 19.27 -25.97
N ARG A 380 3.93 18.94 -26.76
CA ARG A 380 2.55 19.40 -26.52
C ARG A 380 2.04 18.98 -25.13
N LEU A 381 2.37 17.77 -24.68
CA LEU A 381 2.02 17.30 -23.34
C LEU A 381 2.72 18.15 -22.25
N ALA A 382 4.02 18.42 -22.39
CA ALA A 382 4.79 19.23 -21.46
C ALA A 382 4.31 20.70 -21.44
N ASP A 383 4.02 21.29 -22.59
CA ASP A 383 3.53 22.66 -22.71
C ASP A 383 2.16 22.81 -22.02
N ALA A 384 1.22 21.88 -22.26
CA ALA A 384 -0.06 21.88 -21.57
C ALA A 384 0.08 21.70 -20.04
N ALA A 385 1.06 20.93 -19.60
CA ALA A 385 1.35 20.82 -18.16
C ALA A 385 1.84 22.16 -17.57
N ARG A 386 2.68 22.89 -18.32
CA ARG A 386 3.25 24.20 -17.92
C ARG A 386 2.19 25.30 -17.92
N ASP A 387 1.40 25.37 -19.00
CA ASP A 387 0.47 26.48 -19.23
C ASP A 387 -0.88 26.31 -18.52
N GLY A 388 -1.11 25.17 -17.90
CA GLY A 388 -2.38 24.86 -17.25
C GLY A 388 -3.53 24.55 -18.22
N ALA A 389 -3.30 24.58 -19.53
CA ALA A 389 -4.30 24.47 -20.59
C ALA A 389 -4.49 23.02 -21.08
N GLY A 390 -5.63 22.77 -21.73
CA GLY A 390 -5.93 21.48 -22.33
C GLY A 390 -6.22 20.35 -21.33
N ASN A 391 -6.45 19.16 -21.84
CA ASN A 391 -6.64 17.94 -21.06
C ASN A 391 -5.45 17.01 -21.26
N LEU A 392 -4.78 16.67 -20.18
CA LEU A 392 -3.55 15.87 -20.21
C LEU A 392 -3.78 14.45 -20.71
N LEU A 393 -4.94 13.84 -20.46
CA LEU A 393 -5.22 12.49 -20.96
C LEU A 393 -5.39 12.48 -22.48
N ALA A 394 -6.07 13.48 -23.05
CA ALA A 394 -6.19 13.60 -24.51
C ALA A 394 -4.80 13.70 -25.17
N LEU A 395 -3.91 14.52 -24.60
CA LEU A 395 -2.54 14.69 -25.11
C LEU A 395 -1.67 13.44 -24.89
N ALA A 396 -1.86 12.73 -23.79
CA ALA A 396 -1.17 11.46 -23.54
C ALA A 396 -1.65 10.36 -24.52
N ILE A 397 -2.93 10.35 -24.90
CA ILE A 397 -3.45 9.47 -25.96
C ILE A 397 -2.75 9.77 -27.30
N ASP A 398 -2.55 11.05 -27.66
CA ASP A 398 -1.77 11.42 -28.84
C ASP A 398 -0.32 10.94 -28.77
N CYS A 399 0.30 11.02 -27.58
CA CYS A 399 1.65 10.47 -27.35
C CYS A 399 1.67 8.94 -27.58
N MET A 400 0.70 8.21 -27.06
CA MET A 400 0.61 6.76 -27.23
C MET A 400 0.31 6.35 -28.67
N ARG A 401 -0.53 7.08 -29.40
CA ARG A 401 -0.76 6.90 -30.85
C ARG A 401 0.51 7.13 -31.66
N ALA A 402 1.40 8.02 -31.18
CA ALA A 402 2.72 8.23 -31.77
C ALA A 402 3.77 7.18 -31.33
N ARG A 403 3.41 6.21 -30.47
CA ARG A 403 4.31 5.20 -29.89
C ARG A 403 5.33 5.75 -28.89
N ALA A 404 4.99 6.80 -28.15
CA ALA A 404 5.73 7.17 -26.96
C ALA A 404 5.61 6.05 -25.90
N THR A 405 6.63 5.91 -25.07
CA THR A 405 6.60 4.99 -23.94
C THR A 405 6.03 5.66 -22.68
N VAL A 406 5.54 4.87 -21.73
CA VAL A 406 5.12 5.36 -20.39
C VAL A 406 6.18 6.24 -19.75
N GLY A 407 7.46 5.78 -19.79
CA GLY A 407 8.57 6.54 -19.23
C GLY A 407 8.89 7.85 -19.98
N GLU A 408 8.63 7.94 -21.29
CA GLU A 408 8.81 9.19 -22.06
C GLU A 408 7.72 10.21 -21.74
N CYS A 409 6.46 9.78 -21.61
CA CYS A 409 5.37 10.65 -21.14
C CYS A 409 5.65 11.18 -19.73
N THR A 410 6.09 10.31 -18.84
CA THR A 410 6.46 10.72 -17.47
C THR A 410 7.59 11.73 -17.47
N ARG A 411 8.68 11.50 -18.23
CA ARG A 411 9.79 12.46 -18.33
C ARG A 411 9.40 13.80 -18.96
N ALA A 412 8.48 13.80 -19.91
CA ALA A 412 7.96 15.05 -20.45
C ALA A 412 7.27 15.90 -19.36
N LEU A 413 6.50 15.27 -18.48
CA LEU A 413 5.90 15.95 -17.34
C LEU A 413 6.91 16.31 -16.26
N GLU A 414 7.95 15.49 -16.02
CA GLU A 414 9.06 15.77 -15.09
C GLU A 414 9.87 17.01 -15.49
N SER A 415 9.88 17.38 -16.77
CA SER A 415 10.50 18.63 -17.22
C SER A 415 9.75 19.88 -16.75
N VAL A 416 8.53 19.72 -16.25
CA VAL A 416 7.66 20.80 -15.75
C VAL A 416 7.46 20.69 -14.24
N TRP A 417 7.19 19.51 -13.74
CA TRP A 417 6.91 19.23 -12.34
C TRP A 417 8.00 18.34 -11.75
N PRO A 418 8.63 18.74 -10.63
CA PRO A 418 9.60 17.88 -9.98
C PRO A 418 8.94 16.60 -9.44
N ARG A 419 9.74 15.56 -9.29
CA ARG A 419 9.30 14.37 -8.55
C ARG A 419 9.08 14.74 -7.09
N HIS A 420 7.99 14.19 -6.52
CA HIS A 420 7.75 14.30 -5.09
C HIS A 420 8.90 13.66 -4.30
N ALA A 421 9.42 14.39 -3.35
CA ALA A 421 10.36 13.89 -2.36
C ALA A 421 9.61 13.70 -1.04
N ALA A 422 9.42 12.44 -0.64
CA ALA A 422 8.80 12.18 0.66
C ALA A 422 9.65 12.82 1.77
N ALA A 423 9.02 13.63 2.62
CA ALA A 423 9.66 14.09 3.84
C ALA A 423 10.06 12.86 4.68
N VAL A 424 11.25 12.88 5.28
CA VAL A 424 11.62 11.88 6.28
C VAL A 424 10.63 12.04 7.42
N ASP A 425 9.81 11.01 7.66
CA ASP A 425 8.77 11.08 8.67
C ASP A 425 9.37 11.40 10.04
N ALA A 426 8.79 12.37 10.70
CA ALA A 426 9.11 12.67 12.09
C ALA A 426 8.84 11.46 13.00
N ASN A 427 9.68 11.27 13.99
CA ASN A 427 9.68 10.17 14.93
C ASN A 427 8.29 9.92 15.54
N GLY A 428 7.92 8.65 15.66
CA GLY A 428 6.70 8.21 16.34
C GLY A 428 6.89 8.06 17.85
N GLU A 429 7.48 9.05 18.51
CA GLU A 429 7.79 9.00 19.94
C GLU A 429 6.55 8.63 20.77
N GLY A 430 6.65 7.58 21.58
CA GLY A 430 5.56 7.05 22.41
C GLY A 430 4.54 6.19 21.68
N ALA A 431 4.60 6.07 20.36
CA ALA A 431 3.56 5.40 19.57
C ALA A 431 3.35 3.93 19.96
N TYR A 432 4.41 3.21 20.33
CA TYR A 432 4.33 1.81 20.78
C TYR A 432 4.51 1.68 22.30
N GLY A 433 5.50 2.37 22.88
CA GLY A 433 5.89 2.24 24.26
C GLY A 433 4.79 2.61 25.25
N ASP A 434 3.99 3.63 24.93
CA ASP A 434 2.87 4.06 25.76
C ASP A 434 1.80 2.96 25.93
N HIS A 435 1.56 2.17 24.91
CA HIS A 435 0.63 1.04 24.95
C HIS A 435 1.19 -0.21 25.66
N ARG A 436 2.50 -0.24 25.94
CA ARG A 436 3.19 -1.32 26.66
C ARG A 436 3.62 -0.91 28.08
N ARG A 437 3.14 0.23 28.60
CA ARG A 437 3.44 0.65 29.98
C ARG A 437 2.99 -0.43 30.98
N GLY A 438 3.91 -0.81 31.87
CA GLY A 438 3.66 -1.86 32.87
C GLY A 438 3.91 -3.28 32.40
N ASP A 439 4.17 -3.54 31.12
CA ASP A 439 4.48 -4.86 30.58
C ASP A 439 5.89 -5.30 31.01
N ALA A 440 6.00 -6.52 31.55
CA ALA A 440 7.27 -7.04 32.06
C ALA A 440 8.30 -7.32 30.96
N ALA A 441 7.86 -7.87 29.81
CA ALA A 441 8.72 -8.16 28.68
C ALA A 441 9.27 -6.87 28.06
N TRP A 442 8.42 -5.85 27.91
CA TRP A 442 8.82 -4.53 27.44
C TRP A 442 9.83 -3.85 28.38
N ARG A 443 9.59 -3.89 29.70
CA ARG A 443 10.55 -3.37 30.69
C ARG A 443 11.89 -4.10 30.66
N ALA A 444 11.89 -5.41 30.44
CA ALA A 444 13.12 -6.18 30.30
C ALA A 444 13.92 -5.74 29.05
N ALA A 445 13.23 -5.52 27.92
CA ALA A 445 13.83 -5.06 26.68
C ALA A 445 14.41 -3.65 26.81
N THR A 446 13.63 -2.67 27.27
CA THR A 446 14.08 -1.28 27.50
C THR A 446 15.22 -1.23 28.52
N GLY A 447 15.15 -2.04 29.58
CA GLY A 447 16.22 -2.19 30.56
C GLY A 447 17.53 -2.73 29.96
N ARG A 448 17.46 -3.67 28.99
CA ARG A 448 18.64 -4.19 28.28
C ARG A 448 19.26 -3.11 27.38
N VAL A 449 18.45 -2.39 26.62
CA VAL A 449 18.90 -1.26 25.80
C VAL A 449 19.60 -0.20 26.66
N GLY A 450 19.00 0.16 27.80
CA GLY A 450 19.56 1.11 28.74
C GLY A 450 20.90 0.63 29.35
N ARG A 451 21.07 -0.67 29.64
CA ARG A 451 22.38 -1.23 30.09
C ARG A 451 23.41 -1.15 28.96
N LEU A 452 23.03 -1.48 27.71
CA LEU A 452 23.95 -1.36 26.58
C LEU A 452 24.40 0.10 26.40
N ALA A 453 23.45 1.06 26.45
CA ALA A 453 23.73 2.48 26.31
C ALA A 453 24.71 2.99 27.38
N ARG A 454 24.54 2.57 28.65
CA ARG A 454 25.50 2.91 29.75
C ARG A 454 26.88 2.34 29.49
N ARG A 455 26.98 1.10 29.01
CA ARG A 455 28.30 0.47 28.73
C ARG A 455 29.02 1.12 27.55
N THR A 456 28.29 1.64 26.59
CA THR A 456 28.84 2.25 25.36
C THR A 456 28.98 3.77 25.43
N GLY A 457 28.45 4.41 26.48
CA GLY A 457 28.44 5.87 26.65
C GLY A 457 27.44 6.60 25.74
N ARG A 458 26.65 5.88 24.91
CA ARG A 458 25.63 6.45 24.00
C ARG A 458 24.51 5.48 23.74
N ARG A 459 23.38 5.98 23.21
CA ARG A 459 22.29 5.13 22.73
C ARG A 459 22.82 4.23 21.58
N PRO A 460 22.41 2.93 21.52
CA PRO A 460 22.75 2.08 20.37
C PRO A 460 22.09 2.62 19.11
N ARG A 461 22.84 2.67 18.00
CA ARG A 461 22.40 3.25 16.73
C ARG A 461 22.03 2.19 15.73
N ILE A 462 20.86 2.33 15.12
CA ILE A 462 20.37 1.44 14.08
C ILE A 462 19.95 2.24 12.84
N VAL A 463 20.31 1.74 11.65
CA VAL A 463 19.72 2.17 10.39
C VAL A 463 18.68 1.16 9.98
N ILE A 464 17.47 1.61 9.69
CA ILE A 464 16.39 0.79 9.14
C ILE A 464 16.14 1.20 7.69
N ALA A 465 16.21 0.23 6.77
CA ALA A 465 16.07 0.48 5.35
C ALA A 465 15.19 -0.56 4.65
N LYS A 466 14.63 -0.16 3.52
CA LYS A 466 13.98 -1.03 2.54
C LYS A 466 14.76 -0.97 1.24
N LEU A 467 15.21 -2.14 0.77
CA LEU A 467 16.00 -2.27 -0.45
C LEU A 467 15.10 -2.46 -1.67
N GLY A 468 15.53 -1.90 -2.80
CA GLY A 468 14.86 -2.04 -4.08
C GLY A 468 13.50 -1.34 -4.13
N GLN A 469 12.56 -1.87 -4.92
CA GLN A 469 11.25 -1.24 -5.14
C GLN A 469 10.15 -1.83 -4.26
N ASP A 470 10.38 -1.90 -2.96
CA ASP A 470 9.39 -2.35 -1.98
C ASP A 470 8.72 -1.16 -1.29
N GLY A 471 7.45 -0.92 -1.61
CA GLY A 471 6.65 0.18 -1.06
C GLY A 471 5.90 -0.13 0.25
N HIS A 472 6.00 -1.34 0.79
CA HIS A 472 5.31 -1.75 2.01
C HIS A 472 6.04 -1.26 3.25
N ASP A 473 5.72 -0.06 3.75
CA ASP A 473 6.55 0.58 4.78
C ASP A 473 6.04 0.42 6.22
N ARG A 474 4.79 -0.04 6.43
CA ARG A 474 4.17 -0.18 7.76
C ARG A 474 5.05 -0.95 8.75
N GLY A 475 5.52 -2.14 8.37
CA GLY A 475 6.32 -2.99 9.27
C GLY A 475 7.61 -2.29 9.70
N ALA A 476 8.31 -1.67 8.78
CA ALA A 476 9.53 -0.92 9.06
C ALA A 476 9.26 0.29 9.96
N ALA A 477 8.13 1.00 9.74
CA ALA A 477 7.75 2.18 10.53
C ALA A 477 7.39 1.81 11.97
N VAL A 478 6.61 0.74 12.18
CA VAL A 478 6.23 0.27 13.53
C VAL A 478 7.45 -0.27 14.30
N VAL A 479 8.34 -1.01 13.63
CA VAL A 479 9.60 -1.48 14.23
C VAL A 479 10.49 -0.29 14.61
N ALA A 480 10.62 0.71 13.73
CA ALA A 480 11.40 1.92 14.02
C ALA A 480 10.87 2.65 15.26
N ALA A 481 9.56 2.93 15.32
CA ALA A 481 8.92 3.59 16.46
C ALA A 481 9.11 2.80 17.77
N ALA A 482 8.92 1.47 17.74
CA ALA A 482 9.13 0.65 18.92
C ALA A 482 10.61 0.63 19.39
N LEU A 483 11.57 0.65 18.47
CA LEU A 483 12.98 0.71 18.82
C LEU A 483 13.38 2.08 19.37
N GLU A 484 12.83 3.18 18.84
CA GLU A 484 12.98 4.53 19.42
C GLU A 484 12.45 4.57 20.84
N ASP A 485 11.25 4.05 21.09
CA ASP A 485 10.63 3.96 22.41
C ASP A 485 11.42 3.02 23.36
N ALA A 486 12.09 2.00 22.81
CA ALA A 486 12.99 1.14 23.59
C ALA A 486 14.31 1.82 23.96
N GLY A 487 14.67 2.93 23.32
CA GLY A 487 15.86 3.72 23.62
C GLY A 487 16.99 3.61 22.59
N PHE A 488 16.74 3.09 21.40
CA PHE A 488 17.68 3.17 20.28
C PHE A 488 17.70 4.59 19.68
N ASP A 489 18.81 4.93 19.04
CA ASP A 489 18.94 6.05 18.10
C ASP A 489 18.70 5.48 16.69
N VAL A 490 17.52 5.74 16.12
CA VAL A 490 17.02 5.09 14.89
C VAL A 490 17.10 6.06 13.72
N LEU A 491 17.84 5.70 12.68
CA LEU A 491 17.76 6.35 11.38
C LEU A 491 16.94 5.49 10.43
N ARG A 492 15.70 5.90 10.13
CA ARG A 492 14.89 5.29 9.09
C ARG A 492 15.19 5.96 7.75
N LEU A 493 15.65 5.18 6.77
CA LEU A 493 15.90 5.69 5.43
C LEU A 493 14.60 5.77 4.61
N PRO A 494 14.52 6.67 3.63
CA PRO A 494 13.45 6.69 2.65
C PRO A 494 13.30 5.34 1.95
N LEU A 495 12.13 5.11 1.31
CA LEU A 495 11.90 3.90 0.54
C LEU A 495 12.82 3.80 -0.70
N PHE A 496 12.89 2.62 -1.28
CA PHE A 496 13.56 2.34 -2.56
C PHE A 496 15.08 2.52 -2.56
N GLN A 497 15.72 2.19 -1.42
CA GLN A 497 17.16 2.33 -1.27
C GLN A 497 17.94 1.29 -2.11
N GLN A 498 19.15 1.70 -2.52
CA GLN A 498 20.15 0.81 -3.10
C GLN A 498 21.13 0.34 -2.02
N PRO A 499 21.74 -0.86 -2.15
CA PRO A 499 22.73 -1.37 -1.19
C PRO A 499 23.81 -0.35 -0.81
N ALA A 500 24.45 0.29 -1.80
CA ALA A 500 25.50 1.28 -1.57
C ALA A 500 25.01 2.51 -0.76
N SER A 501 23.77 2.97 -1.02
CA SER A 501 23.19 4.11 -0.27
C SER A 501 22.95 3.76 1.19
N VAL A 502 22.52 2.53 1.48
CA VAL A 502 22.32 2.06 2.87
C VAL A 502 23.66 1.93 3.58
N ALA A 503 24.69 1.39 2.93
CA ALA A 503 26.03 1.27 3.50
C ALA A 503 26.61 2.64 3.85
N ALA A 504 26.51 3.61 2.93
CA ALA A 504 26.97 4.99 3.16
C ALA A 504 26.21 5.67 4.33
N ALA A 505 24.88 5.52 4.38
CA ALA A 505 24.07 6.06 5.48
C ALA A 505 24.40 5.41 6.83
N ALA A 506 24.63 4.10 6.87
CA ALA A 506 25.03 3.39 8.08
C ALA A 506 26.39 3.87 8.60
N GLN A 507 27.33 4.16 7.70
CA GLN A 507 28.62 4.73 8.05
C GLN A 507 28.47 6.16 8.59
N ALA A 508 27.73 7.03 7.87
CA ALA A 508 27.53 8.42 8.26
C ALA A 508 26.81 8.57 9.61
N HIS A 509 25.81 7.72 9.87
CA HIS A 509 25.09 7.69 11.14
C HIS A 509 25.95 7.09 12.28
N GLY A 510 27.03 6.40 11.98
CA GLY A 510 27.84 5.65 12.94
C GLY A 510 27.04 4.49 13.56
N ALA A 511 26.26 3.80 12.73
CA ALA A 511 25.37 2.72 13.15
C ALA A 511 26.13 1.57 13.84
N ASP A 512 25.51 0.97 14.84
CA ASP A 512 25.99 -0.26 15.47
C ASP A 512 25.44 -1.51 14.77
N ILE A 513 24.29 -1.37 14.06
CA ILE A 513 23.58 -2.44 13.37
C ILE A 513 22.74 -1.87 12.23
N VAL A 514 22.51 -2.67 11.18
CA VAL A 514 21.60 -2.35 10.07
C VAL A 514 20.43 -3.33 10.05
N GLY A 515 19.20 -2.82 10.02
CA GLY A 515 17.98 -3.59 9.88
C GLY A 515 17.38 -3.41 8.49
N ILE A 516 17.15 -4.50 7.77
CA ILE A 516 16.50 -4.51 6.47
C ILE A 516 15.09 -5.09 6.61
N SER A 517 14.10 -4.38 6.05
CA SER A 517 12.72 -4.88 5.94
C SER A 517 12.44 -5.27 4.49
N SER A 518 11.97 -6.49 4.23
CA SER A 518 11.70 -6.99 2.88
C SER A 518 10.39 -7.77 2.81
N LEU A 519 9.55 -7.42 1.80
CA LEU A 519 8.28 -8.07 1.47
C LEU A 519 8.13 -8.36 -0.03
N SER A 520 9.15 -8.07 -0.85
CA SER A 520 9.03 -8.05 -2.31
C SER A 520 9.71 -9.21 -3.06
N GLY A 521 10.22 -10.22 -2.38
CA GLY A 521 10.84 -11.40 -3.01
C GLY A 521 12.24 -11.19 -3.63
N ALA A 522 12.77 -9.96 -3.68
CA ALA A 522 14.12 -9.67 -4.21
C ALA A 522 15.20 -9.62 -3.10
N HIS A 523 14.90 -10.17 -1.94
CA HIS A 523 15.74 -10.05 -0.75
C HIS A 523 17.11 -10.74 -0.89
N LEU A 524 17.23 -11.83 -1.61
CA LEU A 524 18.52 -12.53 -1.77
C LEU A 524 19.56 -11.63 -2.45
N GLU A 525 19.29 -11.18 -3.67
CA GLU A 525 20.23 -10.38 -4.46
C GLU A 525 20.57 -9.03 -3.79
N LEU A 526 19.54 -8.37 -3.24
CA LEU A 526 19.72 -7.03 -2.66
C LEU A 526 20.42 -7.08 -1.30
N VAL A 527 20.15 -8.09 -0.48
CA VAL A 527 20.80 -8.25 0.83
C VAL A 527 22.23 -8.72 0.68
N GLU A 528 22.52 -9.64 -0.25
CA GLU A 528 23.90 -10.04 -0.57
C GLU A 528 24.71 -8.82 -1.04
N GLY A 529 24.15 -8.02 -1.98
CA GLY A 529 24.79 -6.79 -2.42
C GLY A 529 25.06 -5.77 -1.29
N LEU A 530 24.18 -5.71 -0.28
CA LEU A 530 24.42 -4.86 0.90
C LEU A 530 25.55 -5.41 1.79
N LEU A 531 25.62 -6.72 1.97
CA LEU A 531 26.71 -7.33 2.74
C LEU A 531 28.07 -7.07 2.07
N ASP A 532 28.14 -7.15 0.73
CA ASP A 532 29.35 -6.84 -0.03
C ASP A 532 29.76 -5.37 0.13
N GLU A 533 28.81 -4.43 0.00
CA GLU A 533 29.06 -3.00 0.21
C GLU A 533 29.54 -2.67 1.64
N LEU A 534 28.89 -3.26 2.64
CA LEU A 534 29.30 -3.06 4.03
C LEU A 534 30.68 -3.64 4.34
N ALA A 535 31.05 -4.77 3.71
CA ALA A 535 32.38 -5.35 3.86
C ALA A 535 33.47 -4.41 3.34
N LEU A 536 33.21 -3.63 2.29
CA LEU A 536 34.12 -2.62 1.75
C LEU A 536 34.27 -1.40 2.67
N HIS A 537 33.22 -1.01 3.36
CA HIS A 537 33.20 0.23 4.15
C HIS A 537 33.40 0.02 5.65
N ARG A 538 32.89 -1.06 6.20
CA ARG A 538 32.96 -1.35 7.65
C ARG A 538 32.79 -2.86 7.92
N ALA A 539 33.87 -3.61 7.79
CA ALA A 539 33.87 -5.03 8.09
C ALA A 539 33.33 -5.32 9.49
N GLY A 540 32.45 -6.32 9.62
CA GLY A 540 31.89 -6.79 10.89
C GLY A 540 30.72 -5.95 11.44
N MET A 541 30.07 -5.09 10.64
CA MET A 541 28.78 -4.48 11.03
C MET A 541 27.68 -5.53 10.93
N PRO A 542 26.95 -5.83 12.03
CA PRO A 542 25.87 -6.80 11.97
C PRO A 542 24.69 -6.27 11.14
N VAL A 543 24.13 -7.16 10.30
CA VAL A 543 22.93 -6.91 9.50
C VAL A 543 21.85 -7.89 9.95
N VAL A 544 20.63 -7.39 10.13
CA VAL A 544 19.46 -8.22 10.43
C VAL A 544 18.39 -8.04 9.35
N LEU A 545 17.61 -9.09 9.12
CA LEU A 545 16.54 -9.10 8.11
C LEU A 545 15.20 -9.36 8.78
N GLY A 546 14.24 -8.46 8.56
CA GLY A 546 12.84 -8.63 8.95
C GLY A 546 11.93 -8.71 7.72
N GLY A 547 10.85 -9.50 7.81
CA GLY A 547 9.86 -9.58 6.73
C GLY A 547 9.35 -10.98 6.47
N ILE A 548 8.82 -11.18 5.24
CA ILE A 548 8.31 -12.48 4.79
C ILE A 548 9.26 -13.06 3.76
N PHE A 549 9.86 -14.18 4.08
CA PHE A 549 10.80 -14.91 3.21
C PHE A 549 10.82 -16.39 3.56
N PRO A 550 11.12 -17.28 2.58
CA PRO A 550 11.23 -18.72 2.82
C PRO A 550 12.29 -19.06 3.87
N ALA A 551 12.06 -20.11 4.64
CA ALA A 551 13.03 -20.58 5.64
C ALA A 551 14.38 -20.99 5.01
N ALA A 552 14.37 -21.48 3.75
CA ALA A 552 15.58 -21.78 3.00
C ALA A 552 16.43 -20.54 2.75
N ASP A 553 15.78 -19.41 2.36
CA ASP A 553 16.45 -18.14 2.10
C ASP A 553 17.02 -17.53 3.40
N ALA A 554 16.28 -17.67 4.51
CA ALA A 554 16.77 -17.26 5.82
C ALA A 554 18.04 -18.03 6.22
N ARG A 555 18.08 -19.36 5.96
CA ARG A 555 19.28 -20.18 6.22
C ARG A 555 20.44 -19.77 5.32
N HIS A 556 20.16 -19.55 4.02
CA HIS A 556 21.16 -19.10 3.06
C HIS A 556 21.79 -17.76 3.47
N LEU A 557 20.96 -16.75 3.78
CA LEU A 557 21.43 -15.43 4.18
C LEU A 557 22.18 -15.44 5.52
N LYS A 558 21.78 -16.29 6.47
CA LYS A 558 22.55 -16.50 7.70
C LYS A 558 23.93 -17.07 7.42
N ALA A 559 24.05 -18.03 6.50
CA ALA A 559 25.35 -18.56 6.08
C ALA A 559 26.23 -17.51 5.38
N LYS A 560 25.62 -16.48 4.78
CA LYS A 560 26.29 -15.33 4.16
C LYS A 560 26.66 -14.21 5.16
N GLY A 561 26.24 -14.28 6.42
CA GLY A 561 26.64 -13.32 7.45
C GLY A 561 25.51 -12.45 8.04
N ILE A 562 24.22 -12.72 7.71
CA ILE A 562 23.11 -12.10 8.41
C ILE A 562 23.08 -12.54 9.87
N ALA A 563 23.12 -11.58 10.81
CA ALA A 563 23.21 -11.84 12.23
C ALA A 563 21.92 -12.43 12.83
N ALA A 564 20.76 -11.97 12.37
CA ALA A 564 19.46 -12.50 12.79
C ALA A 564 18.39 -12.26 11.72
N THR A 565 17.34 -13.10 11.76
CA THR A 565 16.15 -12.96 10.90
C THR A 565 14.89 -12.94 11.75
N PHE A 566 13.93 -12.08 11.41
CA PHE A 566 12.66 -11.90 12.12
C PHE A 566 11.49 -12.08 11.15
N GLY A 567 10.68 -13.09 11.37
CA GLY A 567 9.47 -13.34 10.61
C GLY A 567 8.22 -12.65 11.20
N PRO A 568 7.08 -12.76 10.51
CA PRO A 568 5.79 -12.30 11.03
C PRO A 568 5.48 -12.90 12.40
N GLY A 569 4.90 -12.09 13.30
CA GLY A 569 4.56 -12.53 14.66
C GLY A 569 5.71 -12.48 15.67
N THR A 570 6.93 -12.08 15.27
CA THR A 570 8.01 -11.84 16.25
C THR A 570 7.70 -10.58 17.08
N PRO A 571 7.54 -10.69 18.43
CA PRO A 571 7.26 -9.53 19.28
C PRO A 571 8.37 -8.49 19.23
N LEU A 572 7.99 -7.20 19.27
CA LEU A 572 8.98 -6.11 19.12
C LEU A 572 9.94 -6.00 20.31
N ASP A 573 9.55 -6.39 21.51
CA ASP A 573 10.44 -6.51 22.66
C ASP A 573 11.49 -7.61 22.46
N ALA A 574 11.14 -8.73 21.84
CA ALA A 574 12.07 -9.79 21.48
C ALA A 574 13.07 -9.32 20.39
N ILE A 575 12.59 -8.57 19.40
CA ILE A 575 13.46 -7.94 18.38
C ILE A 575 14.48 -7.01 19.07
N ALA A 576 14.03 -6.09 19.92
CA ALA A 576 14.92 -5.16 20.62
C ALA A 576 16.00 -5.88 21.46
N GLN A 577 15.64 -6.98 22.14
CA GLN A 577 16.58 -7.80 22.89
C GLN A 577 17.60 -8.52 21.99
N ALA A 578 17.15 -9.07 20.84
CA ALA A 578 18.03 -9.74 19.90
C ALA A 578 19.02 -8.76 19.23
N LEU A 579 18.56 -7.54 18.90
CA LEU A 579 19.44 -6.49 18.36
C LEU A 579 20.55 -6.13 19.35
N CYS A 580 20.23 -6.00 20.64
CA CYS A 580 21.26 -5.80 21.67
C CYS A 580 22.27 -6.94 21.70
N ALA A 581 21.82 -8.20 21.59
CA ALA A 581 22.72 -9.36 21.56
C ALA A 581 23.65 -9.33 20.33
N CYS A 582 23.11 -9.03 19.14
CA CYS A 582 23.91 -8.91 17.91
C CYS A 582 24.99 -7.82 18.04
N ILE A 583 24.64 -6.65 18.59
CA ILE A 583 25.60 -5.55 18.82
C ILE A 583 26.68 -5.97 19.82
N GLU A 584 26.32 -6.63 20.92
CA GLU A 584 27.25 -7.11 21.93
C GLU A 584 28.23 -8.12 21.35
N GLN A 585 27.74 -9.10 20.56
CA GLN A 585 28.57 -10.11 19.89
C GLN A 585 29.54 -9.47 18.88
N ALA A 586 29.05 -8.57 18.04
CA ALA A 586 29.92 -7.88 17.07
C ALA A 586 31.03 -7.04 17.72
N ARG A 587 30.77 -6.46 18.89
CA ARG A 587 31.77 -5.70 19.65
C ARG A 587 32.81 -6.61 20.29
N CYS A 588 32.40 -7.78 20.79
CA CYS A 588 33.34 -8.77 21.35
C CYS A 588 34.25 -9.41 20.29
N ALA A 589 33.75 -9.52 19.05
CA ALA A 589 34.52 -10.09 17.93
C ALA A 589 35.53 -9.11 17.32
N ARG A 590 35.43 -7.80 17.61
CA ARG A 590 36.45 -6.82 17.18
C ARG A 590 37.68 -6.95 18.10
N PRO A 591 38.91 -7.15 17.54
CA PRO A 591 40.11 -7.01 18.32
C PRO A 591 40.12 -5.61 18.96
N ALA A 592 40.51 -5.51 20.22
CA ALA A 592 40.77 -4.23 20.86
C ALA A 592 41.76 -3.46 19.98
N ASP A 593 41.27 -2.46 19.24
CA ASP A 593 42.15 -1.56 18.49
C ASP A 593 43.10 -0.95 19.51
N GLY A 594 44.39 -1.18 19.27
CA GLY A 594 45.47 -0.89 20.18
C GLY A 594 45.41 0.53 20.70
N ALA A 595 45.52 0.62 22.01
CA ALA A 595 46.07 1.79 22.64
C ALA A 595 47.50 1.99 22.11
N SER A 596 47.65 2.95 21.20
CA SER A 596 48.94 3.54 20.88
C SER A 596 48.77 5.05 20.73
#